data_a0488522f0440999e530d502a6f0a396
#
_entry.id   a0488522f0440999e530d502a6f0a396
#
_cell.length_a   1.000
_cell.length_b   1.000
_cell.length_c   1.000
_cell.angle_alpha   90.00
_cell.angle_beta   90.00
_cell.angle_gamma   90.00
#
_symmetry.space_group_name_H-M   'P 1'
#
loop_
_entity.id
_entity.type
_entity.pdbx_description
1 polymer ?
#
loop_
_entity_poly.entity_id
_entity_poly.type
_entity_poly.pdbx_seq_one_letter_code
_entity_poly.pdbx_strand_id
1 'polypeptide(L)'
;MNLIALVLLAASAVLFAGGAGAQQSPSPPPPPLIDWDKIQIKTTDLGNNTYMLEGQGGNITVAVGTDGIIMVDGQFAPLSAKIKAAIAAISPLPIKYLINTHFHGDHTGGNENFAKDGAVVVAQDNIRVRLAAGTINGITGAKTEPRPAGALPKETYIGGTKTVQVGGRTAQLTHGTNAHTDGDTWVYFADANVLCTGDTSNNTKRYQTIDFANGGDIRGMIAANEAYLRAANDSTKVVVGHGPLAKRSDVAEFHAMLVTARERIEKLVNEGKSEAEVVAARPLADLDAKWAANEGAATAFTRMVYNSFKRS
;
A
#
# COMPACT_ATOMS: atom_id res chain seq x y z
N MET A 1 -82.73 13.30 -40.17
CA MET A 1 -82.81 13.04 -38.72
C MET A 1 -81.37 12.83 -38.24
N ASN A 2 -80.78 13.91 -37.78
CA ASN A 2 -79.37 13.93 -37.34
C ASN A 2 -79.29 13.89 -35.83
N LEU A 3 -78.68 12.86 -35.26
CA LEU A 3 -78.29 12.80 -33.84
C LEU A 3 -76.89 13.37 -33.71
N ILE A 4 -76.75 14.45 -32.93
CA ILE A 4 -75.49 15.04 -32.52
C ILE A 4 -75.12 14.40 -31.19
N ALA A 5 -73.99 13.69 -31.21
CA ALA A 5 -73.36 13.15 -29.96
C ALA A 5 -72.45 14.19 -29.35
N LEU A 6 -72.70 14.53 -28.08
CA LEU A 6 -71.92 15.46 -27.25
C LEU A 6 -70.76 14.68 -26.64
N VAL A 7 -69.50 15.04 -26.95
CA VAL A 7 -68.34 14.47 -26.34
C VAL A 7 -67.87 15.38 -25.15
N LEU A 8 -67.95 14.89 -23.95
CA LEU A 8 -67.43 15.54 -22.75
C LEU A 8 -65.92 15.25 -22.65
N LEU A 9 -65.08 16.29 -22.78
CA LEU A 9 -63.67 16.22 -22.45
C LEU A 9 -63.48 16.34 -20.90
N ALA A 10 -62.99 15.28 -20.28
CA ALA A 10 -62.51 15.33 -18.89
C ALA A 10 -61.02 15.77 -18.92
N ALA A 11 -60.72 16.92 -18.35
CA ALA A 11 -59.36 17.39 -18.17
C ALA A 11 -58.78 16.75 -16.91
N SER A 12 -57.80 15.85 -17.07
CA SER A 12 -57.03 15.27 -15.98
C SER A 12 -55.87 16.21 -15.64
N ALA A 13 -55.91 16.81 -14.44
CA ALA A 13 -54.80 17.60 -13.91
C ALA A 13 -53.69 16.64 -13.42
N VAL A 14 -52.56 16.64 -14.10
CA VAL A 14 -51.34 15.94 -13.65
C VAL A 14 -50.63 16.83 -12.65
N LEU A 15 -50.65 16.44 -11.38
CA LEU A 15 -49.83 17.03 -10.32
C LEU A 15 -48.37 16.58 -10.54
N PHE A 16 -47.50 17.48 -10.97
CA PHE A 16 -46.05 17.29 -10.91
C PHE A 16 -45.62 17.37 -9.46
N ALA A 17 -45.30 16.23 -8.82
CA ALA A 17 -44.57 16.17 -7.59
C ALA A 17 -43.13 16.64 -7.88
N GLY A 18 -42.75 17.82 -7.36
CA GLY A 18 -41.41 18.34 -7.43
C GLY A 18 -40.44 17.39 -6.71
N GLY A 19 -39.57 16.74 -7.47
CA GLY A 19 -38.47 15.95 -6.94
C GLY A 19 -37.51 16.88 -6.18
N ALA A 20 -37.35 16.67 -4.89
CA ALA A 20 -36.30 17.31 -4.09
C ALA A 20 -34.95 16.85 -4.69
N GLY A 21 -34.28 17.77 -5.39
CA GLY A 21 -32.92 17.55 -5.87
C GLY A 21 -32.01 17.28 -4.67
N ALA A 22 -31.42 16.08 -4.61
CA ALA A 22 -30.37 15.79 -3.65
C ALA A 22 -29.22 16.76 -3.92
N GLN A 23 -29.01 17.71 -3.00
CA GLN A 23 -27.83 18.56 -3.01
C GLN A 23 -26.60 17.66 -2.88
N GLN A 24 -25.83 17.53 -3.95
CA GLN A 24 -24.51 16.90 -3.89
C GLN A 24 -23.65 17.73 -2.93
N SER A 25 -23.18 17.09 -1.87
CA SER A 25 -22.20 17.70 -0.98
C SER A 25 -20.99 18.14 -1.80
N PRO A 26 -20.44 19.34 -1.55
CA PRO A 26 -19.26 19.82 -2.27
C PRO A 26 -18.13 18.81 -2.13
N SER A 27 -17.46 18.52 -3.23
CA SER A 27 -16.27 17.66 -3.24
C SER A 27 -15.24 18.21 -2.26
N PRO A 28 -14.58 17.37 -1.47
CA PRO A 28 -13.52 17.83 -0.58
C PRO A 28 -12.44 18.57 -1.39
N PRO A 29 -11.80 19.60 -0.83
CA PRO A 29 -10.73 20.31 -1.52
C PRO A 29 -9.61 19.31 -1.89
N PRO A 30 -8.91 19.53 -3.02
CA PRO A 30 -7.78 18.69 -3.39
C PRO A 30 -6.73 18.73 -2.28
N PRO A 31 -6.02 17.62 -2.04
CA PRO A 31 -4.94 17.58 -1.06
C PRO A 31 -3.89 18.65 -1.39
N PRO A 32 -3.25 19.25 -0.38
CA PRO A 32 -2.23 20.26 -0.60
C PRO A 32 -1.10 19.68 -1.46
N LEU A 33 -0.60 20.49 -2.41
CA LEU A 33 0.54 20.11 -3.23
C LEU A 33 1.78 19.90 -2.36
N ILE A 34 2.46 18.79 -2.55
CA ILE A 34 3.72 18.49 -1.85
C ILE A 34 4.80 19.43 -2.38
N ASP A 35 5.43 20.19 -1.49
CA ASP A 35 6.62 20.98 -1.80
C ASP A 35 7.86 20.07 -1.76
N TRP A 36 8.18 19.45 -2.90
CA TRP A 36 9.28 18.49 -3.04
C TRP A 36 10.65 19.08 -2.66
N ASP A 37 10.82 20.40 -2.81
CA ASP A 37 12.10 21.07 -2.52
C ASP A 37 12.38 21.10 -1.02
N LYS A 38 11.35 21.14 -0.19
CA LYS A 38 11.47 21.11 1.28
C LYS A 38 11.72 19.72 1.86
N ILE A 39 11.44 18.66 1.10
CA ILE A 39 11.63 17.30 1.60
C ILE A 39 13.14 17.00 1.73
N GLN A 40 13.55 16.54 2.90
CA GLN A 40 14.90 16.06 3.18
C GLN A 40 14.91 14.54 3.23
N ILE A 41 16.00 13.94 2.75
CA ILE A 41 16.21 12.49 2.90
C ILE A 41 17.05 12.27 4.16
N LYS A 42 16.44 11.61 5.15
CA LYS A 42 17.12 11.21 6.37
C LYS A 42 17.69 9.82 6.19
N THR A 43 18.97 9.64 6.54
CA THR A 43 19.66 8.35 6.48
C THR A 43 19.90 7.83 7.91
N THR A 44 19.52 6.56 8.12
CA THR A 44 19.77 5.84 9.39
C THR A 44 20.64 4.63 9.09
N ASP A 45 21.79 4.51 9.76
CA ASP A 45 22.67 3.33 9.68
C ASP A 45 22.06 2.15 10.46
N LEU A 46 21.88 1.04 9.77
CA LEU A 46 21.37 -0.20 10.35
C LEU A 46 22.48 -1.20 10.68
N GLY A 47 23.72 -0.85 10.43
CA GLY A 47 24.89 -1.73 10.59
C GLY A 47 25.09 -2.65 9.39
N ASN A 48 26.27 -3.27 9.35
CA ASN A 48 26.68 -4.17 8.26
C ASN A 48 26.44 -3.58 6.87
N ASN A 49 26.86 -2.32 6.62
CA ASN A 49 26.67 -1.59 5.37
C ASN A 49 25.22 -1.60 4.85
N THR A 50 24.25 -1.55 5.76
CA THR A 50 22.82 -1.48 5.44
C THR A 50 22.23 -0.22 6.07
N TYR A 51 21.42 0.50 5.30
CA TYR A 51 20.90 1.82 5.68
C TYR A 51 19.41 1.91 5.37
N MET A 52 18.67 2.69 6.17
CA MET A 52 17.30 3.10 5.88
C MET A 52 17.30 4.58 5.50
N LEU A 53 16.61 4.90 4.40
CA LEU A 53 16.37 6.27 3.96
C LEU A 53 14.89 6.60 4.13
N GLU A 54 14.60 7.70 4.79
CA GLU A 54 13.25 8.24 5.02
C GLU A 54 13.07 9.53 4.21
N GLY A 55 11.91 9.70 3.59
CA GLY A 55 11.52 10.92 2.86
C GLY A 55 10.02 11.14 2.93
N GLN A 56 9.38 11.51 1.83
CA GLN A 56 7.92 11.73 1.76
C GLN A 56 7.15 10.45 1.43
N GLY A 57 7.74 9.52 0.68
CA GLY A 57 7.15 8.23 0.31
C GLY A 57 7.56 7.11 1.25
N GLY A 58 7.46 5.88 0.76
CA GLY A 58 7.87 4.70 1.51
C GLY A 58 9.35 4.69 1.85
N ASN A 59 9.69 4.08 2.98
CA ASN A 59 11.08 3.90 3.41
C ASN A 59 11.86 3.07 2.39
N ILE A 60 13.11 3.49 2.17
CA ILE A 60 14.04 2.78 1.29
C ILE A 60 15.05 2.02 2.16
N THR A 61 15.39 0.80 1.76
CA THR A 61 16.57 0.12 2.31
C THR A 61 17.69 0.08 1.28
N VAL A 62 18.92 0.37 1.71
CA VAL A 62 20.13 0.35 0.89
C VAL A 62 21.11 -0.63 1.51
N ALA A 63 21.49 -1.68 0.77
CA ALA A 63 22.50 -2.66 1.18
C ALA A 63 23.72 -2.56 0.25
N VAL A 64 24.86 -2.12 0.79
CA VAL A 64 26.10 -1.88 0.03
C VAL A 64 26.94 -3.15 0.04
N GLY A 65 27.25 -3.67 -1.15
CA GLY A 65 28.19 -4.75 -1.39
C GLY A 65 29.57 -4.23 -1.81
N THR A 66 30.46 -5.15 -2.20
CA THR A 66 31.83 -4.78 -2.63
C THR A 66 31.91 -4.17 -4.03
N ASP A 67 30.89 -4.39 -4.88
CA ASP A 67 30.89 -3.97 -6.28
C ASP A 67 29.58 -3.30 -6.75
N GLY A 68 28.65 -3.03 -5.83
CA GLY A 68 27.38 -2.40 -6.12
C GLY A 68 26.42 -2.41 -4.95
N ILE A 69 25.23 -1.88 -5.19
CA ILE A 69 24.18 -1.64 -4.20
C ILE A 69 22.91 -2.40 -4.58
N ILE A 70 22.25 -3.01 -3.58
CA ILE A 70 20.86 -3.45 -3.65
C ILE A 70 20.02 -2.39 -2.92
N MET A 71 19.00 -1.88 -3.60
CA MET A 71 18.04 -0.91 -3.07
C MET A 71 16.66 -1.55 -3.01
N VAL A 72 15.88 -1.31 -1.95
CA VAL A 72 14.48 -1.73 -1.81
C VAL A 72 13.63 -0.49 -1.78
N ASP A 73 12.68 -0.39 -2.72
CA ASP A 73 11.81 0.74 -3.05
C ASP A 73 12.54 2.01 -3.53
N GLY A 74 11.81 2.90 -4.19
CA GLY A 74 12.36 4.05 -4.90
C GLY A 74 11.64 5.36 -4.62
N GLN A 75 10.65 5.39 -3.73
CA GLN A 75 9.81 6.54 -3.40
C GLN A 75 9.18 7.23 -4.63
N PHE A 76 8.86 8.51 -4.50
CA PHE A 76 8.31 9.34 -5.56
C PHE A 76 9.40 9.83 -6.53
N ALA A 77 9.08 9.91 -7.82
CA ALA A 77 9.99 10.37 -8.86
C ALA A 77 10.68 11.74 -8.59
N PRO A 78 10.00 12.77 -8.07
CA PRO A 78 10.62 14.06 -7.76
C PRO A 78 11.77 13.98 -6.73
N LEU A 79 11.79 12.96 -5.89
CA LEU A 79 12.82 12.77 -4.87
C LEU A 79 14.05 12.01 -5.36
N SER A 80 14.03 11.45 -6.57
CA SER A 80 15.10 10.57 -7.07
C SER A 80 16.48 11.22 -7.01
N ALA A 81 16.61 12.51 -7.34
CA ALA A 81 17.89 13.21 -7.26
C ALA A 81 18.41 13.32 -5.83
N LYS A 82 17.55 13.64 -4.87
CA LYS A 82 17.91 13.72 -3.45
C LYS A 82 18.25 12.35 -2.86
N ILE A 83 17.52 11.30 -3.26
CA ILE A 83 17.80 9.92 -2.87
C ILE A 83 19.15 9.46 -3.40
N LYS A 84 19.46 9.72 -4.69
CA LYS A 84 20.76 9.44 -5.29
C LYS A 84 21.90 10.15 -4.55
N ALA A 85 21.71 11.43 -4.19
CA ALA A 85 22.70 12.19 -3.43
C ALA A 85 22.93 11.58 -2.03
N ALA A 86 21.85 11.17 -1.32
CA ALA A 86 21.97 10.50 -0.04
C ALA A 86 22.70 9.15 -0.15
N ILE A 87 22.43 8.37 -1.20
CA ILE A 87 23.12 7.09 -1.46
C ILE A 87 24.60 7.34 -1.80
N ALA A 88 24.92 8.34 -2.64
CA ALA A 88 26.29 8.70 -2.97
C ALA A 88 27.13 9.14 -1.76
N ALA A 89 26.47 9.73 -0.75
CA ALA A 89 27.14 10.05 0.53
C ALA A 89 27.47 8.78 1.37
N ILE A 90 26.77 7.66 1.12
CA ILE A 90 27.04 6.36 1.76
C ILE A 90 28.13 5.60 0.98
N SER A 91 27.98 5.53 -0.37
CA SER A 91 28.84 4.74 -1.24
C SER A 91 28.84 5.29 -2.67
N PRO A 92 30.00 5.36 -3.35
CA PRO A 92 30.10 5.75 -4.75
C PRO A 92 29.73 4.61 -5.73
N LEU A 93 29.40 3.42 -5.22
CA LEU A 93 29.10 2.25 -6.04
C LEU A 93 27.75 2.38 -6.75
N PRO A 94 27.58 1.77 -7.94
CA PRO A 94 26.31 1.83 -8.66
C PRO A 94 25.20 1.02 -7.98
N ILE A 95 23.97 1.51 -8.10
CA ILE A 95 22.77 0.72 -7.74
C ILE A 95 22.59 -0.32 -8.85
N LYS A 96 22.82 -1.59 -8.54
CA LYS A 96 22.66 -2.68 -9.50
C LYS A 96 21.25 -3.22 -9.57
N TYR A 97 20.58 -3.27 -8.43
CA TYR A 97 19.18 -3.74 -8.33
C TYR A 97 18.34 -2.77 -7.50
N LEU A 98 17.12 -2.53 -7.99
CA LEU A 98 16.03 -1.88 -7.30
C LEU A 98 14.89 -2.90 -7.14
N ILE A 99 14.60 -3.30 -5.92
CA ILE A 99 13.53 -4.25 -5.61
C ILE A 99 12.29 -3.47 -5.21
N ASN A 100 11.12 -3.72 -5.81
CA ASN A 100 9.87 -3.13 -5.37
C ASN A 100 9.13 -4.08 -4.41
N THR A 101 8.70 -3.54 -3.28
CA THR A 101 7.88 -4.27 -2.31
C THR A 101 6.45 -4.45 -2.79
N HIS A 102 5.86 -3.43 -3.41
CA HIS A 102 4.54 -3.45 -4.03
C HIS A 102 4.43 -2.34 -5.10
N PHE A 103 3.26 -2.20 -5.76
CA PHE A 103 3.13 -1.33 -6.94
C PHE A 103 2.80 0.14 -6.64
N HIS A 104 2.49 0.56 -5.42
CA HIS A 104 2.08 1.94 -5.13
C HIS A 104 3.15 2.97 -5.52
N GLY A 105 2.67 4.16 -5.92
CA GLY A 105 3.52 5.16 -6.56
C GLY A 105 4.56 5.79 -5.66
N ASP A 106 4.34 5.77 -4.35
CA ASP A 106 5.28 6.23 -3.32
C ASP A 106 6.37 5.20 -2.97
N HIS A 107 6.36 4.04 -3.61
CA HIS A 107 7.39 3.00 -3.58
C HIS A 107 8.05 2.82 -4.95
N THR A 108 7.29 2.96 -6.04
CA THR A 108 7.74 2.68 -7.41
C THR A 108 7.99 3.91 -8.27
N GLY A 109 7.62 5.11 -7.77
CA GLY A 109 7.70 6.35 -8.57
C GLY A 109 9.08 6.67 -9.11
N GLY A 110 10.14 6.30 -8.39
CA GLY A 110 11.53 6.48 -8.81
C GLY A 110 12.05 5.46 -9.81
N ASN A 111 11.33 4.36 -10.08
CA ASN A 111 11.82 3.23 -10.90
C ASN A 111 12.50 3.67 -12.20
N GLU A 112 11.84 4.51 -12.99
CA GLU A 112 12.38 4.96 -14.29
C GLU A 112 13.69 5.72 -14.12
N ASN A 113 13.81 6.55 -13.09
CA ASN A 113 15.00 7.36 -12.84
C ASN A 113 16.21 6.52 -12.40
N PHE A 114 15.99 5.46 -11.65
CA PHE A 114 17.05 4.52 -11.27
C PHE A 114 17.37 3.54 -12.39
N ALA A 115 16.37 3.10 -13.17
CA ALA A 115 16.59 2.24 -14.33
C ALA A 115 17.39 2.94 -15.44
N LYS A 116 17.20 4.25 -15.66
CA LYS A 116 18.01 5.07 -16.58
C LYS A 116 19.48 5.12 -16.18
N ASP A 117 19.79 5.01 -14.90
CA ASP A 117 21.17 4.95 -14.38
C ASP A 117 21.74 3.51 -14.34
N GLY A 118 21.01 2.55 -14.89
CA GLY A 118 21.48 1.17 -15.05
C GLY A 118 20.99 0.18 -13.98
N ALA A 119 20.17 0.58 -13.02
CA ALA A 119 19.59 -0.34 -12.06
C ALA A 119 18.58 -1.30 -12.73
N VAL A 120 18.68 -2.60 -12.41
CA VAL A 120 17.67 -3.58 -12.80
C VAL A 120 16.53 -3.56 -11.80
N VAL A 121 15.33 -3.18 -12.24
CA VAL A 121 14.14 -3.22 -11.38
C VAL A 121 13.62 -4.65 -11.29
N VAL A 122 13.49 -5.16 -10.06
CA VAL A 122 13.04 -6.53 -9.74
C VAL A 122 11.76 -6.46 -8.92
N ALA A 123 10.74 -7.25 -9.28
CA ALA A 123 9.48 -7.27 -8.56
C ALA A 123 8.73 -8.61 -8.72
N GLN A 124 7.70 -8.81 -7.92
CA GLN A 124 6.71 -9.85 -8.15
C GLN A 124 5.88 -9.52 -9.41
N ASP A 125 5.41 -10.53 -10.15
CA ASP A 125 4.75 -10.38 -11.46
C ASP A 125 3.55 -9.42 -11.43
N ASN A 126 2.69 -9.51 -10.41
CA ASN A 126 1.51 -8.65 -10.31
C ASN A 126 1.89 -7.17 -10.20
N ILE A 127 3.03 -6.82 -9.59
CA ILE A 127 3.52 -5.42 -9.55
C ILE A 127 3.70 -4.90 -10.98
N ARG A 128 4.36 -5.68 -11.84
CA ARG A 128 4.54 -5.31 -13.25
C ARG A 128 3.19 -5.18 -13.97
N VAL A 129 2.28 -6.13 -13.76
CA VAL A 129 0.93 -6.11 -14.36
C VAL A 129 0.16 -4.86 -13.92
N ARG A 130 0.16 -4.52 -12.62
CA ARG A 130 -0.53 -3.35 -12.09
C ARG A 130 0.07 -2.04 -12.61
N LEU A 131 1.40 -1.93 -12.65
CA LEU A 131 2.08 -0.75 -13.19
C LEU A 131 1.81 -0.57 -14.70
N ALA A 132 1.73 -1.65 -15.46
CA ALA A 132 1.48 -1.60 -16.90
C ALA A 132 0.02 -1.29 -17.25
N ALA A 133 -0.94 -1.72 -16.43
CA ALA A 133 -2.38 -1.54 -16.69
C ALA A 133 -2.96 -0.28 -16.06
N GLY A 134 -2.31 0.29 -15.03
CA GLY A 134 -2.94 1.23 -14.11
C GLY A 134 -3.86 0.53 -13.11
N THR A 135 -4.36 1.28 -12.13
CA THR A 135 -5.15 0.75 -11.01
C THR A 135 -6.30 1.67 -10.62
N ILE A 136 -7.21 1.15 -9.80
CA ILE A 136 -8.31 1.94 -9.23
C ILE A 136 -8.29 1.76 -7.71
N ASN A 137 -8.33 2.85 -6.98
CA ASN A 137 -8.50 2.83 -5.52
C ASN A 137 -9.94 2.42 -5.17
N GLY A 138 -10.11 1.34 -4.44
CA GLY A 138 -11.43 0.77 -4.13
C GLY A 138 -12.31 1.62 -3.19
N ILE A 139 -11.71 2.56 -2.44
CA ILE A 139 -12.46 3.44 -1.54
C ILE A 139 -12.86 4.74 -2.24
N THR A 140 -11.93 5.37 -2.98
CA THR A 140 -12.13 6.69 -3.56
C THR A 140 -12.54 6.65 -5.03
N GLY A 141 -12.33 5.52 -5.73
CA GLY A 141 -12.49 5.40 -7.18
C GLY A 141 -11.41 6.11 -8.00
N ALA A 142 -10.41 6.70 -7.35
CA ALA A 142 -9.32 7.38 -8.03
C ALA A 142 -8.54 6.39 -8.91
N LYS A 143 -8.22 6.83 -10.14
CA LYS A 143 -7.48 6.03 -11.11
C LYS A 143 -6.01 6.43 -11.12
N THR A 144 -5.16 5.43 -11.32
CA THR A 144 -3.74 5.62 -11.61
C THR A 144 -3.49 5.17 -13.04
N GLU A 145 -2.90 6.03 -13.84
CA GLU A 145 -2.60 5.72 -15.24
C GLU A 145 -1.45 4.70 -15.38
N PRO A 146 -1.41 3.94 -16.50
CA PRO A 146 -0.31 3.06 -16.82
C PRO A 146 1.04 3.76 -16.77
N ARG A 147 2.05 3.09 -16.22
CA ARG A 147 3.41 3.62 -16.15
C ARG A 147 4.16 3.41 -17.47
N PRO A 148 5.08 4.32 -17.83
CA PRO A 148 5.90 4.16 -19.03
C PRO A 148 6.76 2.90 -18.95
N ALA A 149 7.12 2.32 -20.10
CA ALA A 149 7.89 1.06 -20.16
C ALA A 149 9.19 1.09 -19.37
N GLY A 150 9.87 2.24 -19.29
CA GLY A 150 11.10 2.44 -18.52
C GLY A 150 10.92 2.37 -17.00
N ALA A 151 9.68 2.49 -16.49
CA ALA A 151 9.37 2.38 -15.07
C ALA A 151 8.95 0.96 -14.66
N LEU A 152 8.75 0.05 -15.64
CA LEU A 152 8.28 -1.31 -15.35
C LEU A 152 9.44 -2.21 -14.87
N PRO A 153 9.20 -3.13 -13.93
CA PRO A 153 10.18 -4.14 -13.54
C PRO A 153 10.71 -4.89 -14.74
N LYS A 154 12.04 -4.99 -14.86
CA LYS A 154 12.73 -5.72 -15.93
C LYS A 154 12.80 -7.23 -15.63
N GLU A 155 13.03 -7.55 -14.36
CA GLU A 155 13.00 -8.92 -13.87
C GLU A 155 11.81 -9.13 -12.95
N THR A 156 11.08 -10.23 -13.15
CA THR A 156 9.95 -10.59 -12.30
C THR A 156 10.04 -12.03 -11.81
N TYR A 157 9.19 -12.36 -10.81
CA TYR A 157 9.00 -13.73 -10.31
C TYR A 157 7.54 -13.92 -9.88
N ILE A 158 7.03 -15.15 -10.01
CA ILE A 158 5.61 -15.43 -9.81
C ILE A 158 5.26 -15.54 -8.33
N GLY A 159 6.02 -16.29 -7.54
CA GLY A 159 5.73 -16.49 -6.11
C GLY A 159 6.83 -17.28 -5.41
N GLY A 160 6.63 -17.53 -4.09
CA GLY A 160 7.66 -18.16 -3.25
C GLY A 160 8.83 -17.21 -3.00
N THR A 161 10.04 -17.66 -3.20
CA THR A 161 11.28 -16.90 -2.93
C THR A 161 12.10 -16.65 -4.18
N LYS A 162 12.71 -15.45 -4.24
CA LYS A 162 13.76 -15.09 -5.20
C LYS A 162 14.95 -14.53 -4.43
N THR A 163 16.16 -14.83 -4.89
CA THR A 163 17.39 -14.29 -4.31
C THR A 163 18.02 -13.31 -5.30
N VAL A 164 18.45 -12.15 -4.78
CA VAL A 164 19.25 -11.15 -5.49
C VAL A 164 20.58 -10.99 -4.75
N GLN A 165 21.70 -11.03 -5.50
CA GLN A 165 23.05 -10.97 -4.92
C GLN A 165 23.88 -9.90 -5.60
N VAL A 166 24.61 -9.11 -4.80
CA VAL A 166 25.56 -8.08 -5.25
C VAL A 166 26.70 -7.98 -4.26
N GLY A 167 27.92 -8.20 -4.69
CA GLY A 167 29.12 -7.92 -3.91
C GLY A 167 29.12 -8.54 -2.51
N GLY A 168 28.72 -9.81 -2.39
CA GLY A 168 28.63 -10.52 -1.12
C GLY A 168 27.34 -10.22 -0.32
N ARG A 169 26.51 -9.29 -0.76
CA ARG A 169 25.18 -9.03 -0.15
C ARG A 169 24.13 -9.92 -0.77
N THR A 170 23.24 -10.43 0.07
CA THR A 170 22.13 -11.28 -0.36
C THR A 170 20.82 -10.71 0.15
N ALA A 171 19.92 -10.35 -0.78
CA ALA A 171 18.53 -10.03 -0.51
C ALA A 171 17.67 -11.26 -0.81
N GLN A 172 16.99 -11.78 0.20
CA GLN A 172 15.98 -12.83 0.02
C GLN A 172 14.61 -12.17 -0.09
N LEU A 173 14.02 -12.24 -1.28
CA LEU A 173 12.68 -11.76 -1.60
C LEU A 173 11.69 -12.88 -1.36
N THR A 174 10.57 -12.56 -0.71
CA THR A 174 9.50 -13.54 -0.52
C THR A 174 8.15 -12.92 -0.82
N HIS A 175 7.39 -13.53 -1.72
CA HIS A 175 5.97 -13.29 -1.92
C HIS A 175 5.20 -14.48 -1.37
N GLY A 176 4.32 -14.23 -0.42
CA GLY A 176 3.48 -15.26 0.21
C GLY A 176 2.06 -15.21 -0.36
N THR A 177 1.19 -14.56 0.37
CA THR A 177 -0.21 -14.36 0.03
C THR A 177 -0.49 -12.88 -0.21
N ASN A 178 -1.56 -12.59 -0.95
CA ASN A 178 -2.07 -11.23 -1.12
C ASN A 178 -2.35 -10.59 0.24
N ALA A 179 -1.77 -9.44 0.54
CA ALA A 179 -1.83 -8.78 1.84
C ALA A 179 -2.28 -7.32 1.73
N HIS A 180 -1.36 -6.37 1.61
CA HIS A 180 -1.66 -4.97 1.32
C HIS A 180 -2.13 -4.81 -0.13
N THR A 181 -1.49 -5.54 -1.06
CA THR A 181 -1.82 -5.70 -2.49
C THR A 181 -1.70 -7.17 -2.90
N ASP A 182 -1.83 -7.48 -4.19
CA ASP A 182 -1.62 -8.84 -4.72
C ASP A 182 -0.18 -9.12 -5.18
N GLY A 183 0.73 -8.16 -5.04
CA GLY A 183 2.13 -8.29 -5.45
C GLY A 183 3.13 -8.17 -4.31
N ASP A 184 2.67 -8.09 -3.05
CA ASP A 184 3.54 -7.75 -1.93
C ASP A 184 4.73 -8.68 -1.80
N THR A 185 5.89 -8.07 -1.67
CA THR A 185 7.19 -8.73 -1.48
C THR A 185 7.85 -8.17 -0.23
N TRP A 186 8.25 -9.03 0.70
CA TRP A 186 9.14 -8.64 1.77
C TRP A 186 10.56 -9.09 1.46
N VAL A 187 11.54 -8.34 1.99
CA VAL A 187 12.95 -8.58 1.71
C VAL A 187 13.70 -8.77 3.02
N TYR A 188 14.51 -9.82 3.12
CA TYR A 188 15.34 -10.10 4.28
C TYR A 188 16.81 -10.10 3.91
N PHE A 189 17.58 -9.29 4.63
CA PHE A 189 19.04 -9.26 4.61
C PHE A 189 19.55 -9.97 5.88
N ALA A 190 19.76 -11.28 5.78
CA ALA A 190 20.10 -12.11 6.93
C ALA A 190 21.44 -11.71 7.58
N ASP A 191 22.41 -11.30 6.78
CA ASP A 191 23.74 -10.86 7.23
C ASP A 191 23.73 -9.55 8.02
N ALA A 192 22.71 -8.70 7.82
CA ALA A 192 22.48 -7.46 8.56
C ALA A 192 21.37 -7.59 9.61
N ASN A 193 20.64 -8.72 9.61
CA ASN A 193 19.43 -8.93 10.39
C ASN A 193 18.40 -7.79 10.19
N VAL A 194 18.18 -7.44 8.90
CA VAL A 194 17.25 -6.37 8.47
C VAL A 194 16.12 -6.98 7.66
N LEU A 195 14.88 -6.71 8.07
CA LEU A 195 13.65 -7.14 7.42
C LEU A 195 12.91 -5.92 6.85
N CYS A 196 12.63 -5.91 5.54
CA CYS A 196 11.87 -4.87 4.86
C CYS A 196 10.48 -5.43 4.54
N THR A 197 9.43 -4.83 5.06
CA THR A 197 8.06 -5.34 4.95
C THR A 197 7.22 -4.65 3.88
N GLY A 198 7.68 -3.52 3.33
CA GLY A 198 6.78 -2.63 2.62
C GLY A 198 5.58 -2.28 3.51
N ASP A 199 4.42 -2.11 2.90
CA ASP A 199 3.19 -1.69 3.57
C ASP A 199 2.37 -2.83 4.20
N THR A 200 2.95 -4.02 4.28
CA THR A 200 2.28 -5.17 4.92
C THR A 200 2.41 -5.18 6.44
N SER A 201 3.26 -4.32 7.02
CA SER A 201 3.36 -4.08 8.47
C SER A 201 3.47 -2.58 8.78
N ASN A 202 3.15 -2.17 10.02
CA ASN A 202 3.09 -0.76 10.40
C ASN A 202 3.42 -0.59 11.90
N ASN A 203 4.16 0.48 12.23
CA ASN A 203 4.46 0.87 13.61
C ASN A 203 4.05 2.30 13.95
N THR A 204 3.34 3.00 13.04
CA THR A 204 2.89 4.38 13.24
C THR A 204 1.65 4.50 14.11
N LYS A 205 1.11 3.38 14.59
CA LYS A 205 -0.17 3.31 15.32
C LYS A 205 -1.32 3.89 14.46
N ARG A 206 -1.32 3.54 13.18
CA ARG A 206 -2.40 3.87 12.24
C ARG A 206 -2.88 2.59 11.57
N TYR A 207 -4.16 2.55 11.25
CA TYR A 207 -4.68 1.52 10.38
C TYR A 207 -3.97 1.56 9.03
N GLN A 208 -3.46 0.41 8.60
CA GLN A 208 -2.82 0.26 7.30
C GLN A 208 -3.87 0.03 6.21
N THR A 209 -3.64 0.59 5.05
CA THR A 209 -4.47 0.34 3.88
C THR A 209 -4.43 -1.14 3.49
N ILE A 210 -5.61 -1.68 3.14
CA ILE A 210 -5.76 -2.96 2.46
C ILE A 210 -6.36 -2.61 1.10
N ASP A 211 -5.56 -2.66 0.05
CA ASP A 211 -5.99 -2.30 -1.30
C ASP A 211 -6.81 -3.44 -1.92
N PHE A 212 -7.99 -3.66 -1.39
CA PHE A 212 -8.86 -4.77 -1.77
C PHE A 212 -9.21 -4.75 -3.26
N ALA A 213 -9.30 -3.59 -3.92
CA ALA A 213 -9.56 -3.48 -5.35
C ALA A 213 -8.39 -4.02 -6.20
N ASN A 214 -7.19 -3.98 -5.66
CA ASN A 214 -5.97 -4.46 -6.30
C ASN A 214 -5.37 -5.67 -5.57
N GLY A 215 -6.22 -6.50 -5.00
CA GLY A 215 -5.82 -7.79 -4.49
C GLY A 215 -5.54 -7.87 -3.00
N GLY A 216 -5.51 -6.75 -2.26
CA GLY A 216 -5.26 -6.74 -0.82
C GLY A 216 -6.30 -7.54 -0.01
N ASP A 217 -5.84 -8.21 1.07
CA ASP A 217 -6.67 -9.08 1.91
C ASP A 217 -6.17 -9.07 3.35
N ILE A 218 -7.08 -8.88 4.31
CA ILE A 218 -6.77 -8.88 5.76
C ILE A 218 -6.12 -10.21 6.20
N ARG A 219 -6.55 -11.33 5.63
CA ARG A 219 -6.02 -12.66 5.97
C ARG A 219 -4.56 -12.79 5.53
N GLY A 220 -4.22 -12.24 4.38
CA GLY A 220 -2.85 -12.17 3.89
C GLY A 220 -1.98 -11.21 4.70
N MET A 221 -2.54 -10.05 5.13
CA MET A 221 -1.84 -9.14 6.05
C MET A 221 -1.47 -9.86 7.36
N ILE A 222 -2.38 -10.63 7.94
CA ILE A 222 -2.13 -11.44 9.14
C ILE A 222 -1.03 -12.47 8.86
N ALA A 223 -1.17 -13.26 7.79
CA ALA A 223 -0.19 -14.30 7.44
C ALA A 223 1.22 -13.74 7.17
N ALA A 224 1.32 -12.56 6.54
CA ALA A 224 2.59 -11.87 6.33
C ALA A 224 3.26 -11.51 7.67
N ASN A 225 2.51 -10.88 8.59
CA ASN A 225 3.02 -10.51 9.91
C ASN A 225 3.40 -11.73 10.77
N GLU A 226 2.67 -12.83 10.66
CA GLU A 226 3.08 -14.13 11.27
C GLU A 226 4.41 -14.63 10.69
N ALA A 227 4.61 -14.52 9.37
CA ALA A 227 5.88 -14.90 8.75
C ALA A 227 7.03 -14.01 9.25
N TYR A 228 6.81 -12.71 9.43
CA TYR A 228 7.81 -11.79 10.00
C TYR A 228 8.16 -12.15 11.44
N LEU A 229 7.17 -12.46 12.27
CA LEU A 229 7.38 -12.88 13.65
C LEU A 229 8.16 -14.19 13.77
N ARG A 230 8.04 -15.09 12.76
CA ARG A 230 8.86 -16.31 12.69
C ARG A 230 10.29 -16.04 12.20
N ALA A 231 10.47 -15.12 11.25
CA ALA A 231 11.77 -14.78 10.67
C ALA A 231 12.60 -13.84 11.57
N ALA A 232 11.93 -12.93 12.29
CA ALA A 232 12.58 -11.92 13.14
C ALA A 232 12.88 -12.44 14.54
N ASN A 233 13.99 -11.98 15.10
CA ASN A 233 14.30 -12.07 16.52
C ASN A 233 14.28 -10.67 17.16
N ASP A 234 14.56 -10.57 18.46
CA ASP A 234 14.46 -9.31 19.21
C ASP A 234 15.49 -8.24 18.79
N SER A 235 16.57 -8.65 18.09
CA SER A 235 17.58 -7.74 17.53
C SER A 235 17.32 -7.39 16.06
N THR A 236 16.30 -7.97 15.42
CA THR A 236 15.95 -7.68 14.03
C THR A 236 15.48 -6.24 13.88
N LYS A 237 16.09 -5.53 12.94
CA LYS A 237 15.68 -4.20 12.52
C LYS A 237 14.63 -4.34 11.44
N VAL A 238 13.42 -3.82 11.69
CA VAL A 238 12.31 -3.94 10.75
C VAL A 238 12.09 -2.58 10.07
N VAL A 239 12.33 -2.53 8.77
CA VAL A 239 12.02 -1.37 7.92
C VAL A 239 10.61 -1.58 7.37
N VAL A 240 9.64 -0.91 8.00
CA VAL A 240 8.25 -0.85 7.52
C VAL A 240 8.15 0.14 6.37
N GLY A 241 7.11 0.04 5.54
CA GLY A 241 6.94 0.96 4.41
C GLY A 241 6.85 2.42 4.84
N HIS A 242 6.15 2.72 5.93
CA HIS A 242 6.03 4.08 6.47
C HIS A 242 6.23 4.12 7.96
N GLY A 243 6.99 5.13 8.43
CA GLY A 243 7.24 5.37 9.85
C GLY A 243 8.69 5.10 10.26
N PRO A 244 9.00 5.23 11.55
CA PRO A 244 10.35 5.03 12.07
C PRO A 244 10.76 3.55 11.99
N LEU A 245 12.06 3.31 12.19
CA LEU A 245 12.59 1.95 12.30
C LEU A 245 11.83 1.18 13.39
N ALA A 246 11.29 0.03 13.01
CA ALA A 246 10.51 -0.86 13.88
C ALA A 246 11.35 -2.04 14.39
N LYS A 247 10.77 -2.78 15.32
CA LYS A 247 11.30 -4.01 15.90
C LYS A 247 10.21 -5.08 15.97
N ARG A 248 10.60 -6.30 16.30
CA ARG A 248 9.70 -7.45 16.38
C ARG A 248 8.46 -7.22 17.25
N SER A 249 8.58 -6.48 18.37
CA SER A 249 7.43 -6.17 19.22
C SER A 249 6.39 -5.26 18.55
N ASP A 250 6.80 -4.35 17.65
CA ASP A 250 5.88 -3.50 16.90
C ASP A 250 5.09 -4.32 15.88
N VAL A 251 5.76 -5.29 15.22
CA VAL A 251 5.10 -6.26 14.33
C VAL A 251 4.08 -7.10 15.10
N ALA A 252 4.43 -7.57 16.30
CA ALA A 252 3.51 -8.36 17.14
C ALA A 252 2.27 -7.56 17.55
N GLU A 253 2.43 -6.29 17.90
CA GLU A 253 1.33 -5.41 18.26
C GLU A 253 0.40 -5.12 17.07
N PHE A 254 1.00 -4.85 15.90
CA PHE A 254 0.24 -4.64 14.66
C PHE A 254 -0.52 -5.91 14.25
N HIS A 255 0.13 -7.08 14.32
CA HIS A 255 -0.50 -8.39 14.08
C HIS A 255 -1.72 -8.63 14.98
N ALA A 256 -1.59 -8.37 16.29
CA ALA A 256 -2.70 -8.54 17.24
C ALA A 256 -3.90 -7.65 16.89
N MET A 257 -3.66 -6.41 16.46
CA MET A 257 -4.70 -5.51 15.97
C MET A 257 -5.41 -6.08 14.73
N LEU A 258 -4.64 -6.57 13.74
CA LEU A 258 -5.21 -7.15 12.51
C LEU A 258 -6.08 -8.38 12.82
N VAL A 259 -5.63 -9.28 13.72
CA VAL A 259 -6.39 -10.47 14.12
C VAL A 259 -7.71 -10.05 14.75
N THR A 260 -7.69 -9.10 15.71
CA THR A 260 -8.89 -8.59 16.36
C THR A 260 -9.86 -7.96 15.35
N ALA A 261 -9.33 -7.14 14.42
CA ALA A 261 -10.15 -6.50 13.38
C ALA A 261 -10.81 -7.55 12.48
N ARG A 262 -10.03 -8.54 12.02
CA ARG A 262 -10.54 -9.65 11.22
C ARG A 262 -11.67 -10.39 11.92
N GLU A 263 -11.45 -10.84 13.15
CA GLU A 263 -12.43 -11.66 13.89
C GLU A 263 -13.78 -10.95 14.10
N ARG A 264 -13.72 -9.67 14.48
CA ARG A 264 -14.92 -8.88 14.74
C ARG A 264 -15.73 -8.57 13.48
N ILE A 265 -15.04 -8.22 12.38
CA ILE A 265 -15.71 -7.87 11.12
C ILE A 265 -16.19 -9.15 10.42
N GLU A 266 -15.39 -10.22 10.39
CA GLU A 266 -15.76 -11.52 9.82
C GLU A 266 -17.03 -12.08 10.46
N LYS A 267 -17.18 -11.95 11.79
CA LYS A 267 -18.40 -12.32 12.49
C LYS A 267 -19.63 -11.62 11.91
N LEU A 268 -19.58 -10.30 11.76
CA LEU A 268 -20.70 -9.52 11.20
C LEU A 268 -20.97 -9.86 9.72
N VAL A 269 -19.91 -10.12 8.94
CA VAL A 269 -20.05 -10.58 7.54
C VAL A 269 -20.76 -11.92 7.49
N ASN A 270 -20.43 -12.87 8.37
CA ASN A 270 -21.04 -14.19 8.46
C ASN A 270 -22.50 -14.14 8.97
N GLU A 271 -22.85 -13.12 9.76
CA GLU A 271 -24.23 -12.80 10.13
C GLU A 271 -25.04 -12.17 8.99
N GLY A 272 -24.45 -12.00 7.80
CA GLY A 272 -25.12 -11.44 6.64
C GLY A 272 -25.23 -9.92 6.62
N LYS A 273 -24.53 -9.20 7.52
CA LYS A 273 -24.57 -7.74 7.59
C LYS A 273 -24.01 -7.10 6.30
N SER A 274 -24.68 -6.06 5.85
CA SER A 274 -24.19 -5.19 4.77
C SER A 274 -23.01 -4.34 5.25
N GLU A 275 -22.21 -3.78 4.30
CA GLU A 275 -21.11 -2.86 4.61
C GLU A 275 -21.58 -1.70 5.49
N ALA A 276 -22.74 -1.09 5.17
CA ALA A 276 -23.29 0.02 5.93
C ALA A 276 -23.64 -0.37 7.38
N GLU A 277 -24.21 -1.56 7.59
CA GLU A 277 -24.53 -2.08 8.92
C GLU A 277 -23.27 -2.39 9.73
N VAL A 278 -22.22 -2.94 9.10
CA VAL A 278 -20.94 -3.20 9.77
C VAL A 278 -20.26 -1.91 10.17
N VAL A 279 -20.24 -0.90 9.31
CA VAL A 279 -19.71 0.43 9.64
C VAL A 279 -20.50 1.07 10.78
N ALA A 280 -21.84 1.02 10.74
CA ALA A 280 -22.71 1.57 11.79
C ALA A 280 -22.54 0.86 13.15
N ALA A 281 -22.22 -0.43 13.14
CA ALA A 281 -21.96 -1.21 14.36
C ALA A 281 -20.64 -0.84 15.06
N ARG A 282 -19.73 -0.12 14.40
CA ARG A 282 -18.41 0.32 14.93
C ARG A 282 -17.64 -0.79 15.65
N PRO A 283 -17.39 -1.93 14.99
CA PRO A 283 -16.82 -3.12 15.65
C PRO A 283 -15.42 -2.90 16.23
N LEU A 284 -14.73 -1.82 15.85
CA LEU A 284 -13.36 -1.50 16.23
C LEU A 284 -13.26 -0.26 17.14
N ALA A 285 -14.39 0.21 17.74
CA ALA A 285 -14.43 1.49 18.48
C ALA A 285 -13.37 1.62 19.59
N ASP A 286 -13.02 0.54 20.27
CA ASP A 286 -11.96 0.48 21.29
C ASP A 286 -10.55 0.54 20.69
N LEU A 287 -10.35 0.05 19.46
CA LEU A 287 -9.09 0.12 18.73
C LEU A 287 -8.91 1.49 18.07
N ASP A 288 -9.99 2.16 17.67
CA ASP A 288 -9.97 3.42 16.92
C ASP A 288 -9.21 4.52 17.68
N ALA A 289 -9.33 4.56 19.01
CA ALA A 289 -8.60 5.53 19.85
C ALA A 289 -7.07 5.45 19.68
N LYS A 290 -6.55 4.28 19.32
CA LYS A 290 -5.12 4.04 19.15
C LYS A 290 -4.69 4.02 17.68
N TRP A 291 -5.56 3.49 16.81
CA TRP A 291 -5.18 3.15 15.44
C TRP A 291 -5.83 4.02 14.37
N ALA A 292 -6.86 4.79 14.68
CA ALA A 292 -7.49 5.70 13.74
C ALA A 292 -6.99 7.13 13.92
N ALA A 293 -6.58 7.78 12.82
CA ALA A 293 -6.24 9.19 12.84
C ALA A 293 -7.48 10.08 13.06
N ASN A 294 -8.65 9.61 12.61
CA ASN A 294 -9.96 10.24 12.72
C ASN A 294 -11.06 9.23 12.37
N GLU A 295 -12.33 9.61 12.52
CA GLU A 295 -13.48 8.75 12.22
C GLU A 295 -13.52 8.27 10.76
N GLY A 296 -13.11 9.11 9.81
CA GLY A 296 -13.01 8.73 8.40
C GLY A 296 -12.01 7.60 8.16
N ALA A 297 -10.87 7.62 8.85
CA ALA A 297 -9.88 6.55 8.79
C ALA A 297 -10.39 5.25 9.41
N ALA A 298 -11.11 5.31 10.54
CA ALA A 298 -11.75 4.16 11.16
C ALA A 298 -12.79 3.51 10.24
N THR A 299 -13.66 4.34 9.65
CA THR A 299 -14.66 3.90 8.68
C THR A 299 -14.01 3.27 7.44
N ALA A 300 -12.99 3.91 6.88
CA ALA A 300 -12.28 3.41 5.70
C ALA A 300 -11.65 2.04 5.97
N PHE A 301 -10.99 1.86 7.12
CA PHE A 301 -10.38 0.58 7.47
C PHE A 301 -11.44 -0.52 7.65
N THR A 302 -12.53 -0.24 8.35
CA THR A 302 -13.65 -1.19 8.49
C THR A 302 -14.18 -1.63 7.12
N ARG A 303 -14.36 -0.69 6.17
CA ARG A 303 -14.78 -1.00 4.79
C ARG A 303 -13.76 -1.84 4.04
N MET A 304 -12.46 -1.55 4.16
CA MET A 304 -11.40 -2.33 3.52
C MET A 304 -11.40 -3.78 4.01
N VAL A 305 -11.50 -3.99 5.33
CA VAL A 305 -11.58 -5.33 5.92
C VAL A 305 -12.85 -6.05 5.47
N TYR A 306 -14.02 -5.39 5.51
CA TYR A 306 -15.28 -5.97 5.03
C TYR A 306 -15.17 -6.43 3.57
N ASN A 307 -14.66 -5.56 2.70
CA ASN A 307 -14.57 -5.85 1.27
C ASN A 307 -13.53 -6.94 0.94
N SER A 308 -12.52 -7.14 1.78
CA SER A 308 -11.59 -8.25 1.61
C SER A 308 -12.26 -9.63 1.76
N PHE A 309 -13.39 -9.72 2.49
CA PHE A 309 -14.18 -10.96 2.59
C PHE A 309 -15.18 -11.17 1.44
N LYS A 310 -15.50 -10.14 0.67
CA LYS A 310 -16.49 -10.22 -0.43
C LYS A 310 -15.87 -10.56 -1.79
N ARG A 311 -14.57 -10.79 -1.82
CA ARG A 311 -13.90 -11.25 -3.03
C ARG A 311 -14.18 -12.74 -3.24
N SER A 312 -14.86 -13.04 -4.35
CA SER A 312 -15.08 -14.40 -4.87
C SER A 312 -13.85 -14.89 -5.62
#